data_511fb884136283b8ea58f28b9134300a
#
_entry.id   511fb884136283b8ea58f28b9134300a
#
_cell.length_a   1.000
_cell.length_b   1.000
_cell.length_c   1.000
_cell.angle_alpha   90.00
_cell.angle_beta   90.00
_cell.angle_gamma   90.00
#
_symmetry.space_group_name_H-M   'P 1'
#
loop_
_entity.id
_entity.type
_entity.pdbx_description
1 polymer ?
#
loop_
_entity_poly.entity_id
_entity_poly.type
_entity_poly.pdbx_seq_one_letter_code
_entity_poly.pdbx_strand_id
1 'polypeptide(L)'
;MGGGAEAPVTPNTMTSRGPTIDHVQVDAFRFPTPGPEADGTLEWDATTAVTVRVHAGDATGLGWTYSSPAAAAVISSHFIPLLHGRAAHDVTAARAAMQAKSRNFGIGGLAMQAISAVDVALWDLKATLLDVPLAGLLGVCRDSVPVYGSGGFVSSDDAELARDVAAWKGAGCRAMKIKIGRDRGVRPGWDIDRVARFRELAGDDAELMVDANGAYRGGEAIRVGTELERWDVRWFEEPVSSDDLEGLALARSGLRCDVAAGEYISTPYDAERLTGAVDCLQVDATRCGGYTGFLQMASIASAHNLDVSAHCAPALHAPVAAAVPNLRHVEWFNDHVRLEPTLLDGVAPVDGGAMVVQRERPGHGMTLSADAERYRSDPGSG
;
A
#
# COMPACT_ATOMS: atom_id res chain seq x y z
N MET A 1 -30.87 -64.34 5.22
CA MET A 1 -30.16 -63.39 6.05
C MET A 1 -28.74 -63.37 5.53
N GLY A 2 -28.43 -62.41 4.65
CA GLY A 2 -27.12 -62.23 4.05
C GLY A 2 -26.64 -60.85 4.49
N GLY A 3 -25.69 -60.82 5.44
CA GLY A 3 -25.02 -59.59 5.86
C GLY A 3 -23.95 -59.22 4.84
N GLY A 4 -24.19 -58.15 4.09
CA GLY A 4 -23.17 -57.51 3.27
C GLY A 4 -22.25 -56.70 4.17
N ALA A 5 -20.99 -57.11 4.28
CA ALA A 5 -19.95 -56.33 4.90
C ALA A 5 -19.59 -55.17 3.95
N GLU A 6 -19.88 -53.92 4.36
CA GLU A 6 -19.35 -52.72 3.71
C GLU A 6 -17.82 -52.74 3.82
N ALA A 7 -17.16 -52.65 2.68
CA ALA A 7 -15.70 -52.43 2.63
C ALA A 7 -15.34 -51.10 3.27
N PRO A 8 -14.25 -50.99 4.05
CA PRO A 8 -13.85 -49.77 4.65
C PRO A 8 -13.45 -48.74 3.56
N VAL A 9 -14.07 -47.58 3.58
CA VAL A 9 -13.69 -46.42 2.75
C VAL A 9 -12.30 -46.03 3.19
N THR A 10 -11.31 -46.37 2.39
CA THR A 10 -9.94 -45.86 2.55
C THR A 10 -10.00 -44.33 2.39
N PRO A 11 -9.45 -43.54 3.34
CA PRO A 11 -9.37 -42.11 3.13
C PRO A 11 -8.57 -41.86 1.87
N ASN A 12 -9.20 -41.15 0.93
CA ASN A 12 -8.55 -40.64 -0.28
C ASN A 12 -7.35 -39.80 0.17
N THR A 13 -6.15 -40.35 0.08
CA THR A 13 -4.93 -39.59 0.28
C THR A 13 -4.92 -38.56 -0.84
N MET A 14 -5.23 -37.28 -0.52
CA MET A 14 -4.98 -36.15 -1.40
C MET A 14 -3.47 -36.13 -1.71
N THR A 15 -3.13 -36.78 -2.80
CA THR A 15 -1.78 -36.80 -3.33
C THR A 15 -1.52 -35.49 -4.04
N SER A 16 -0.43 -34.88 -3.68
CA SER A 16 0.26 -33.68 -4.12
C SER A 16 -0.27 -32.35 -3.60
N ARG A 17 0.32 -31.92 -2.51
CA ARG A 17 0.24 -30.54 -2.00
C ARG A 17 0.90 -29.50 -2.92
N GLY A 18 1.21 -29.83 -4.17
CA GLY A 18 1.97 -28.97 -5.07
C GLY A 18 3.44 -28.84 -4.65
N PRO A 19 4.25 -27.99 -5.35
CA PRO A 19 5.63 -27.75 -5.00
C PRO A 19 5.75 -27.09 -3.62
N THR A 20 6.83 -27.44 -2.90
CA THR A 20 7.16 -26.88 -1.59
C THR A 20 8.14 -25.73 -1.73
N ILE A 21 8.11 -24.79 -0.79
CA ILE A 21 9.07 -23.70 -0.71
C ILE A 21 10.44 -24.25 -0.35
N ASP A 22 11.41 -24.06 -1.25
CA ASP A 22 12.77 -24.58 -1.12
C ASP A 22 13.71 -23.54 -0.49
N HIS A 23 13.56 -22.30 -0.89
CA HIS A 23 14.44 -21.20 -0.50
C HIS A 23 13.67 -19.87 -0.42
N VAL A 24 14.10 -19.01 0.50
CA VAL A 24 13.61 -17.63 0.62
C VAL A 24 14.80 -16.70 0.75
N GLN A 25 14.87 -15.73 -0.13
CA GLN A 25 15.89 -14.68 -0.12
C GLN A 25 15.26 -13.35 0.26
N VAL A 26 15.94 -12.58 1.11
CA VAL A 26 15.50 -11.27 1.59
C VAL A 26 16.63 -10.27 1.40
N ASP A 27 16.33 -9.15 0.77
CA ASP A 27 17.28 -8.08 0.48
C ASP A 27 16.67 -6.73 0.92
N ALA A 28 17.51 -5.76 1.26
CA ALA A 28 17.12 -4.40 1.53
C ALA A 28 17.84 -3.43 0.60
N PHE A 29 17.14 -2.41 0.12
CA PHE A 29 17.65 -1.40 -0.80
C PHE A 29 17.27 -0.01 -0.29
N ARG A 30 18.26 0.88 -0.14
CA ARG A 30 18.06 2.25 0.34
C ARG A 30 18.24 3.23 -0.80
N PHE A 31 17.17 3.89 -1.20
CA PHE A 31 17.13 4.87 -2.29
C PHE A 31 17.15 6.29 -1.70
N PRO A 32 18.24 7.07 -1.89
CA PRO A 32 18.28 8.45 -1.46
C PRO A 32 17.19 9.28 -2.18
N THR A 33 16.60 10.24 -1.46
CA THR A 33 15.77 11.27 -2.08
C THR A 33 16.64 12.33 -2.76
N PRO A 34 16.13 13.06 -3.76
CA PRO A 34 16.90 14.13 -4.43
C PRO A 34 17.29 15.29 -3.49
N GLY A 35 16.55 15.45 -2.42
CA GLY A 35 16.75 16.38 -1.31
C GLY A 35 15.89 15.92 -0.14
N PRO A 36 15.94 16.56 1.03
CA PRO A 36 15.07 16.21 2.14
C PRO A 36 13.60 16.37 1.74
N GLU A 37 12.84 15.31 1.88
CA GLU A 37 11.39 15.29 1.71
C GLU A 37 10.72 15.33 3.08
N ALA A 38 9.65 16.11 3.22
CA ALA A 38 8.93 16.23 4.50
C ALA A 38 7.42 16.33 4.27
N ASP A 39 6.68 15.67 5.16
CA ASP A 39 5.27 15.93 5.40
C ASP A 39 5.09 16.92 6.58
N GLY A 40 3.88 17.03 7.11
CA GLY A 40 3.61 17.92 8.25
C GLY A 40 4.30 17.52 9.56
N THR A 41 4.78 16.28 9.69
CA THR A 41 5.19 15.68 10.97
C THR A 41 6.55 14.99 10.95
N LEU A 42 7.02 14.55 9.78
CA LEU A 42 8.24 13.77 9.57
C LEU A 42 9.05 14.30 8.40
N GLU A 43 10.37 14.16 8.48
CA GLU A 43 11.34 14.44 7.39
C GLU A 43 12.17 13.19 7.12
N TRP A 44 12.50 12.93 5.84
CA TRP A 44 13.35 11.81 5.42
C TRP A 44 14.25 12.19 4.25
N ASP A 45 15.35 11.47 4.13
CA ASP A 45 16.36 11.63 3.07
C ASP A 45 16.56 10.39 2.20
N ALA A 46 15.82 9.33 2.50
CA ALA A 46 15.82 8.09 1.71
C ALA A 46 14.60 7.22 2.01
N THR A 47 14.24 6.39 1.04
CA THR A 47 13.22 5.35 1.18
C THR A 47 13.87 3.98 1.09
N THR A 48 13.54 3.09 2.03
CA THR A 48 14.04 1.71 2.02
C THR A 48 12.97 0.74 1.55
N ALA A 49 13.30 -0.05 0.53
CA ALA A 49 12.52 -1.20 0.09
C ALA A 49 13.14 -2.50 0.64
N VAL A 50 12.32 -3.34 1.25
CA VAL A 50 12.70 -4.70 1.65
C VAL A 50 12.00 -5.67 0.70
N THR A 51 12.76 -6.44 -0.06
CA THR A 51 12.25 -7.40 -1.04
C THR A 51 12.37 -8.83 -0.54
N VAL A 52 11.44 -9.67 -0.97
CA VAL A 52 11.40 -11.10 -0.65
C VAL A 52 11.23 -11.89 -1.95
N ARG A 53 12.12 -12.82 -2.18
CA ARG A 53 12.00 -13.81 -3.25
C ARG A 53 11.77 -15.19 -2.64
N VAL A 54 10.65 -15.82 -3.00
CA VAL A 54 10.28 -17.15 -2.53
C VAL A 54 10.38 -18.12 -3.70
N HIS A 55 11.14 -19.21 -3.53
CA HIS A 55 11.41 -20.20 -4.56
C HIS A 55 10.72 -21.52 -4.25
N ALA A 56 10.15 -22.15 -5.30
CA ALA A 56 9.58 -23.50 -5.26
C ALA A 56 9.80 -24.17 -6.60
N GLY A 57 10.72 -25.14 -6.67
CA GLY A 57 11.20 -25.69 -7.93
C GLY A 57 11.83 -24.61 -8.81
N ASP A 58 11.39 -24.53 -10.07
CA ASP A 58 11.90 -23.52 -11.03
C ASP A 58 11.15 -22.17 -10.94
N ALA A 59 10.12 -22.06 -10.11
CA ALA A 59 9.32 -20.84 -9.97
C ALA A 59 9.84 -19.94 -8.84
N THR A 60 9.74 -18.64 -9.06
CA THR A 60 10.07 -17.61 -8.08
C THR A 60 8.93 -16.60 -8.00
N GLY A 61 8.51 -16.28 -6.78
CA GLY A 61 7.61 -15.15 -6.51
C GLY A 61 8.38 -14.03 -5.84
N LEU A 62 8.07 -12.79 -6.23
CA LEU A 62 8.65 -11.57 -5.71
C LEU A 62 7.60 -10.77 -4.93
N GLY A 63 7.96 -10.27 -3.76
CA GLY A 63 7.18 -9.31 -2.99
C GLY A 63 8.09 -8.29 -2.33
N TRP A 64 7.52 -7.16 -1.92
CA TRP A 64 8.27 -6.11 -1.24
C TRP A 64 7.40 -5.29 -0.30
N THR A 65 8.05 -4.56 0.56
CA THR A 65 7.45 -3.53 1.41
C THR A 65 8.39 -2.34 1.51
N TYR A 66 7.83 -1.16 1.75
CA TYR A 66 8.59 0.03 2.12
C TYR A 66 8.62 0.14 3.63
N SER A 67 9.79 -0.09 4.23
CA SER A 67 9.94 -0.27 5.67
C SER A 67 11.37 0.01 6.13
N SER A 68 11.59 -0.12 7.44
CA SER A 68 12.95 -0.20 7.99
C SER A 68 13.66 -1.47 7.51
N PRO A 69 14.99 -1.45 7.31
CA PRO A 69 15.80 -2.66 7.06
C PRO A 69 15.58 -3.75 8.11
N ALA A 70 15.14 -3.41 9.31
CA ALA A 70 14.80 -4.36 10.37
C ALA A 70 13.68 -5.35 9.97
N ALA A 71 12.83 -5.02 8.98
CA ALA A 71 11.87 -5.96 8.45
C ALA A 71 12.55 -7.17 7.80
N ALA A 72 13.69 -6.99 7.12
CA ALA A 72 14.48 -8.10 6.58
C ALA A 72 14.99 -9.05 7.69
N ALA A 73 15.40 -8.50 8.84
CA ALA A 73 15.82 -9.29 9.99
C ALA A 73 14.65 -10.08 10.60
N VAL A 74 13.45 -9.50 10.68
CA VAL A 74 12.24 -10.20 11.12
C VAL A 74 11.91 -11.37 10.19
N ILE A 75 11.94 -11.16 8.88
CA ILE A 75 11.67 -12.19 7.89
C ILE A 75 12.69 -13.32 8.03
N SER A 76 13.98 -12.98 8.04
CA SER A 76 15.07 -13.96 8.04
C SER A 76 15.07 -14.81 9.32
N SER A 77 14.89 -14.20 10.49
CA SER A 77 15.01 -14.90 11.77
C SER A 77 13.72 -15.59 12.22
N HIS A 78 12.54 -15.07 11.84
CA HIS A 78 11.26 -15.56 12.35
C HIS A 78 10.37 -16.22 11.31
N PHE A 79 10.42 -15.80 10.04
CA PHE A 79 9.46 -16.27 9.03
C PHE A 79 10.05 -17.32 8.10
N ILE A 80 11.31 -17.19 7.65
CA ILE A 80 11.94 -18.21 6.78
C ILE A 80 11.82 -19.62 7.37
N PRO A 81 12.09 -19.88 8.67
CA PRO A 81 11.93 -21.20 9.25
C PRO A 81 10.50 -21.77 9.20
N LEU A 82 9.49 -20.89 9.12
CA LEU A 82 8.08 -21.30 9.01
C LEU A 82 7.67 -21.60 7.57
N LEU A 83 8.37 -21.04 6.60
CA LEU A 83 8.04 -21.13 5.18
C LEU A 83 8.71 -22.34 4.52
N HIS A 84 9.94 -22.65 4.90
CA HIS A 84 10.70 -23.76 4.33
C HIS A 84 9.95 -25.09 4.43
N GLY A 85 9.82 -25.82 3.32
CA GLY A 85 9.11 -27.09 3.21
C GLY A 85 7.58 -26.96 3.23
N ARG A 86 7.01 -25.75 3.34
CA ARG A 86 5.55 -25.53 3.24
C ARG A 86 5.11 -25.59 1.78
N ALA A 87 3.88 -26.06 1.55
CA ALA A 87 3.29 -26.02 0.21
C ALA A 87 3.15 -24.56 -0.28
N ALA A 88 3.67 -24.27 -1.48
CA ALA A 88 3.72 -22.91 -2.04
C ALA A 88 2.33 -22.30 -2.30
N HIS A 89 1.31 -23.14 -2.49
CA HIS A 89 -0.07 -22.68 -2.70
C HIS A 89 -0.82 -22.28 -1.42
N ASP A 90 -0.27 -22.59 -0.24
CA ASP A 90 -0.95 -22.42 1.07
C ASP A 90 -0.69 -21.01 1.66
N VAL A 91 -0.92 -19.95 0.88
CA VAL A 91 -0.63 -18.55 1.25
C VAL A 91 -1.29 -18.17 2.59
N THR A 92 -2.59 -18.45 2.73
CA THR A 92 -3.34 -18.12 3.96
C THR A 92 -2.79 -18.83 5.20
N ALA A 93 -2.38 -20.10 5.06
CA ALA A 93 -1.80 -20.86 6.17
C ALA A 93 -0.40 -20.34 6.53
N ALA A 94 0.40 -19.94 5.55
CA ALA A 94 1.71 -19.29 5.79
C ALA A 94 1.54 -17.97 6.54
N ARG A 95 0.61 -17.10 6.08
CA ARG A 95 0.27 -15.84 6.75
C ARG A 95 -0.18 -16.07 8.20
N ALA A 96 -1.09 -16.98 8.45
CA ALA A 96 -1.55 -17.30 9.79
C ALA A 96 -0.43 -17.76 10.71
N ALA A 97 0.52 -18.58 10.21
CA ALA A 97 1.69 -19.01 10.97
C ALA A 97 2.62 -17.84 11.33
N MET A 98 2.86 -16.92 10.39
CA MET A 98 3.66 -15.71 10.63
C MET A 98 2.99 -14.78 11.66
N GLN A 99 1.68 -14.59 11.56
CA GLN A 99 0.91 -13.81 12.55
C GLN A 99 0.99 -14.44 13.95
N ALA A 100 0.79 -15.75 14.05
CA ALA A 100 0.90 -16.46 15.32
C ALA A 100 2.31 -16.35 15.93
N LYS A 101 3.37 -16.42 15.11
CA LYS A 101 4.76 -16.23 15.54
C LYS A 101 5.02 -14.83 16.07
N SER A 102 4.38 -13.82 15.47
CA SER A 102 4.56 -12.42 15.83
C SER A 102 3.85 -12.01 17.13
N ARG A 103 2.98 -12.86 17.69
CA ARG A 103 2.14 -12.52 18.84
C ARG A 103 2.91 -11.91 20.02
N ASN A 104 4.10 -12.42 20.33
CA ASN A 104 4.84 -12.02 21.54
C ASN A 104 5.71 -10.78 21.33
N PHE A 105 6.01 -10.39 20.08
CA PHE A 105 6.78 -9.17 19.80
C PHE A 105 5.95 -8.08 19.07
N GLY A 106 4.65 -8.31 18.91
CA GLY A 106 3.71 -7.39 18.29
C GLY A 106 3.42 -7.74 16.84
N ILE A 107 2.12 -7.74 16.47
CA ILE A 107 1.67 -8.11 15.14
C ILE A 107 1.61 -6.89 14.19
N GLY A 108 1.38 -5.69 14.74
CA GLY A 108 1.29 -4.45 13.96
C GLY A 108 2.65 -3.87 13.57
N GLY A 109 2.64 -2.82 12.77
CA GLY A 109 3.84 -2.11 12.36
C GLY A 109 4.84 -3.01 11.62
N LEU A 110 6.08 -3.02 12.09
CA LEU A 110 7.20 -3.71 11.44
C LEU A 110 6.94 -5.20 11.15
N ALA A 111 6.29 -5.92 12.08
CA ALA A 111 5.98 -7.33 11.87
C ALA A 111 4.97 -7.53 10.73
N MET A 112 3.95 -6.67 10.65
CA MET A 112 2.96 -6.76 9.58
C MET A 112 3.52 -6.32 8.23
N GLN A 113 4.41 -5.33 8.19
CA GLN A 113 5.15 -4.95 6.98
C GLN A 113 6.00 -6.12 6.45
N ALA A 114 6.69 -6.82 7.35
CA ALA A 114 7.44 -8.04 7.01
C ALA A 114 6.51 -9.16 6.48
N ILE A 115 5.34 -9.37 7.13
CA ILE A 115 4.33 -10.33 6.66
C ILE A 115 3.81 -9.90 5.28
N SER A 116 3.62 -8.60 5.04
CA SER A 116 3.13 -8.05 3.76
C SER A 116 4.04 -8.42 2.60
N ALA A 117 5.34 -8.19 2.74
CA ALA A 117 6.31 -8.55 1.70
C ALA A 117 6.29 -10.05 1.38
N VAL A 118 6.18 -10.90 2.40
CA VAL A 118 6.10 -12.36 2.21
C VAL A 118 4.78 -12.78 1.59
N ASP A 119 3.65 -12.21 2.03
CA ASP A 119 2.32 -12.52 1.47
C ASP A 119 2.24 -12.18 -0.02
N VAL A 120 2.74 -11.00 -0.42
CA VAL A 120 2.84 -10.59 -1.82
C VAL A 120 3.68 -11.57 -2.63
N ALA A 121 4.87 -11.96 -2.12
CA ALA A 121 5.74 -12.93 -2.79
C ALA A 121 5.07 -14.31 -2.94
N LEU A 122 4.32 -14.76 -1.94
CA LEU A 122 3.61 -16.04 -1.99
C LEU A 122 2.43 -16.02 -2.99
N TRP A 123 1.72 -14.90 -3.11
CA TRP A 123 0.67 -14.75 -4.11
C TRP A 123 1.25 -14.70 -5.52
N ASP A 124 2.36 -14.01 -5.71
CA ASP A 124 3.08 -13.97 -6.99
C ASP A 124 3.61 -15.36 -7.39
N LEU A 125 4.25 -16.07 -6.44
CA LEU A 125 4.69 -17.46 -6.63
C LEU A 125 3.54 -18.38 -7.00
N LYS A 126 2.40 -18.28 -6.30
CA LYS A 126 1.21 -19.11 -6.58
C LYS A 126 0.68 -18.86 -7.99
N ALA A 127 0.60 -17.60 -8.40
CA ALA A 127 0.17 -17.24 -9.75
C ALA A 127 1.14 -17.74 -10.82
N THR A 128 2.45 -17.62 -10.57
CA THR A 128 3.51 -18.14 -11.45
C THR A 128 3.44 -19.67 -11.59
N LEU A 129 3.28 -20.39 -10.48
CA LEU A 129 3.13 -21.86 -10.50
C LEU A 129 1.87 -22.34 -11.22
N LEU A 130 0.83 -21.56 -11.24
CA LEU A 130 -0.41 -21.83 -11.95
C LEU A 130 -0.39 -21.34 -13.40
N ASP A 131 0.68 -20.67 -13.82
CA ASP A 131 0.85 -20.06 -15.15
C ASP A 131 -0.29 -19.08 -15.49
N VAL A 132 -0.69 -18.25 -14.51
CA VAL A 132 -1.73 -17.23 -14.68
C VAL A 132 -1.26 -15.86 -14.20
N PRO A 133 -1.77 -14.75 -14.79
CA PRO A 133 -1.55 -13.43 -14.24
C PRO A 133 -2.13 -13.32 -12.83
N LEU A 134 -1.39 -12.67 -11.91
CA LEU A 134 -1.83 -12.50 -10.53
C LEU A 134 -3.18 -11.78 -10.42
N ALA A 135 -3.38 -10.72 -11.19
CA ALA A 135 -4.65 -10.01 -11.23
C ALA A 135 -5.82 -10.95 -11.62
N GLY A 136 -5.59 -11.86 -12.59
CA GLY A 136 -6.56 -12.88 -12.98
C GLY A 136 -6.85 -13.88 -11.85
N LEU A 137 -5.82 -14.29 -11.10
CA LEU A 137 -5.96 -15.18 -9.95
C LEU A 137 -6.76 -14.53 -8.81
N LEU A 138 -6.57 -13.22 -8.58
CA LEU A 138 -7.31 -12.47 -7.57
C LEU A 138 -8.76 -12.16 -7.99
N GLY A 139 -9.07 -12.19 -9.30
CA GLY A 139 -10.39 -11.95 -9.85
C GLY A 139 -10.65 -10.49 -10.14
N VAL A 140 -10.22 -10.01 -11.31
CA VAL A 140 -10.36 -8.59 -11.68
C VAL A 140 -11.80 -8.20 -12.01
N CYS A 141 -12.17 -6.97 -11.65
CA CYS A 141 -13.39 -6.31 -12.04
C CYS A 141 -13.15 -5.09 -12.98
N ARG A 142 -11.86 -4.77 -13.27
CA ARG A 142 -11.46 -3.70 -14.19
C ARG A 142 -10.11 -3.99 -14.85
N ASP A 143 -9.88 -3.45 -16.05
CA ASP A 143 -8.63 -3.65 -16.81
C ASP A 143 -7.57 -2.57 -16.52
N SER A 144 -7.96 -1.47 -15.89
CA SER A 144 -7.06 -0.42 -15.42
C SER A 144 -7.53 0.14 -14.09
N VAL A 145 -6.61 0.65 -13.27
CA VAL A 145 -6.91 1.27 -11.99
C VAL A 145 -6.68 2.77 -12.08
N PRO A 146 -7.67 3.61 -11.70
CA PRO A 146 -7.48 5.05 -11.66
C PRO A 146 -6.41 5.42 -10.65
N VAL A 147 -5.60 6.44 -10.97
CA VAL A 147 -4.59 6.96 -10.04
C VAL A 147 -4.78 8.44 -9.78
N TYR A 148 -4.32 8.90 -8.63
CA TYR A 148 -4.15 10.33 -8.34
C TYR A 148 -2.68 10.65 -8.13
N GLY A 149 -2.24 11.83 -8.61
CA GLY A 149 -0.88 12.32 -8.39
C GLY A 149 -0.68 12.74 -6.95
N SER A 150 0.41 12.35 -6.31
CA SER A 150 0.68 12.64 -4.91
C SER A 150 2.15 12.98 -4.65
N GLY A 151 2.37 14.01 -3.83
CA GLY A 151 3.67 14.56 -3.48
C GLY A 151 3.52 15.94 -2.88
N GLY A 152 4.15 16.96 -3.50
CA GLY A 152 4.03 18.35 -3.05
C GLY A 152 4.38 18.51 -1.58
N PHE A 153 5.52 17.94 -1.18
CA PHE A 153 6.02 17.92 0.19
C PHE A 153 6.08 19.32 0.82
N VAL A 154 5.95 19.41 2.14
CA VAL A 154 6.06 20.71 2.85
C VAL A 154 7.48 21.31 2.77
N SER A 155 8.48 20.49 2.45
CA SER A 155 9.86 20.92 2.15
C SER A 155 10.02 21.51 0.75
N SER A 156 9.13 21.19 -0.19
CA SER A 156 9.23 21.64 -1.59
C SER A 156 8.93 23.12 -1.74
N ASP A 157 9.69 23.79 -2.60
CA ASP A 157 9.40 25.16 -3.02
C ASP A 157 8.28 25.24 -4.09
N ASP A 158 7.90 26.45 -4.49
CA ASP A 158 6.85 26.66 -5.50
C ASP A 158 7.21 26.13 -6.89
N ALA A 159 8.51 26.10 -7.24
CA ALA A 159 8.96 25.59 -8.53
C ALA A 159 8.90 24.06 -8.56
N GLU A 160 9.20 23.43 -7.44
CA GLU A 160 9.06 21.98 -7.25
C GLU A 160 7.59 21.56 -7.29
N LEU A 161 6.73 22.25 -6.55
CA LEU A 161 5.29 22.02 -6.62
C LEU A 161 4.74 22.18 -8.05
N ALA A 162 5.20 23.20 -8.78
CA ALA A 162 4.77 23.40 -10.15
C ALA A 162 5.23 22.28 -11.09
N ARG A 163 6.43 21.72 -10.87
CA ARG A 163 6.91 20.54 -11.62
C ARG A 163 6.08 19.29 -11.32
N ASP A 164 5.76 19.05 -10.05
CA ASP A 164 4.93 17.92 -9.64
C ASP A 164 3.55 17.98 -10.30
N VAL A 165 2.87 19.11 -10.17
CA VAL A 165 1.55 19.33 -10.78
C VAL A 165 1.61 19.16 -12.31
N ALA A 166 2.63 19.68 -12.97
CA ALA A 166 2.81 19.53 -14.41
C ALA A 166 3.00 18.05 -14.81
N ALA A 167 3.77 17.29 -14.02
CA ALA A 167 3.97 15.85 -14.26
C ALA A 167 2.66 15.06 -14.08
N TRP A 168 1.89 15.33 -13.03
CA TRP A 168 0.60 14.68 -12.79
C TRP A 168 -0.42 14.99 -13.88
N LYS A 169 -0.49 16.25 -14.34
CA LYS A 169 -1.33 16.65 -15.48
C LYS A 169 -0.88 15.97 -16.76
N GLY A 170 0.43 15.88 -17.00
CA GLY A 170 1.01 15.17 -18.15
C GLY A 170 0.67 13.67 -18.16
N ALA A 171 0.58 13.04 -17.01
CA ALA A 171 0.13 11.65 -16.85
C ALA A 171 -1.40 11.49 -16.94
N GLY A 172 -2.15 12.59 -17.03
CA GLY A 172 -3.62 12.59 -17.13
C GLY A 172 -4.34 12.43 -15.78
N CYS A 173 -3.64 12.63 -14.64
CA CYS A 173 -4.27 12.59 -13.32
C CYS A 173 -5.29 13.71 -13.19
N ARG A 174 -6.53 13.36 -12.82
CA ARG A 174 -7.60 14.33 -12.56
C ARG A 174 -7.67 14.74 -11.10
N ALA A 175 -7.26 13.87 -10.19
CA ALA A 175 -7.11 14.15 -8.77
C ALA A 175 -5.63 14.29 -8.41
N MET A 176 -5.31 15.20 -7.51
CA MET A 176 -3.93 15.48 -7.10
C MET A 176 -3.90 15.83 -5.61
N LYS A 177 -2.90 15.33 -4.90
CA LYS A 177 -2.73 15.49 -3.44
C LYS A 177 -1.41 16.16 -3.11
N ILE A 178 -1.44 17.12 -2.19
CA ILE A 178 -0.24 17.73 -1.61
C ILE A 178 -0.21 17.56 -0.10
N LYS A 179 1.00 17.65 0.48
CA LYS A 179 1.20 17.65 1.93
C LYS A 179 0.99 19.06 2.49
N ILE A 180 0.28 19.12 3.63
CA ILE A 180 0.07 20.32 4.46
C ILE A 180 0.40 19.99 5.93
N GLY A 181 0.08 20.91 6.86
CA GLY A 181 0.35 20.70 8.28
C GLY A 181 1.77 21.04 8.69
N ARG A 182 2.41 21.98 7.98
CA ARG A 182 3.79 22.38 8.20
C ARG A 182 4.08 22.69 9.67
N ASP A 183 5.25 22.26 10.14
CA ASP A 183 5.72 22.44 11.52
C ASP A 183 4.72 21.87 12.55
N ARG A 184 4.14 20.70 12.27
CA ARG A 184 3.11 20.03 13.09
C ARG A 184 1.85 20.89 13.29
N GLY A 185 1.40 21.53 12.21
CA GLY A 185 0.18 22.34 12.19
C GLY A 185 0.30 23.71 12.85
N VAL A 186 1.51 24.15 13.24
CA VAL A 186 1.73 25.46 13.90
C VAL A 186 1.58 26.63 12.93
N ARG A 187 1.59 26.37 11.62
CA ARG A 187 1.54 27.40 10.58
C ARG A 187 0.36 27.24 9.62
N PRO A 188 -0.90 27.21 10.11
CA PRO A 188 -2.06 26.95 9.26
C PRO A 188 -2.24 28.01 8.15
N GLY A 189 -1.81 29.24 8.34
CA GLY A 189 -1.84 30.27 7.29
C GLY A 189 -0.94 29.92 6.10
N TRP A 190 0.23 29.35 6.34
CA TRP A 190 1.11 28.87 5.27
C TRP A 190 0.47 27.71 4.50
N ASP A 191 -0.20 26.80 5.19
CA ASP A 191 -0.90 25.64 4.58
C ASP A 191 -2.02 26.12 3.65
N ILE A 192 -2.82 27.12 4.09
CA ILE A 192 -3.88 27.73 3.29
C ILE A 192 -3.33 28.43 2.04
N ASP A 193 -2.26 29.22 2.17
CA ASP A 193 -1.61 29.89 1.04
C ASP A 193 -1.05 28.86 0.04
N ARG A 194 -0.49 27.75 0.53
CA ARG A 194 0.01 26.67 -0.31
C ARG A 194 -1.09 25.98 -1.10
N VAL A 195 -2.25 25.73 -0.51
CA VAL A 195 -3.41 25.18 -1.20
C VAL A 195 -3.96 26.16 -2.24
N ALA A 196 -3.97 27.47 -1.94
CA ALA A 196 -4.32 28.51 -2.92
C ALA A 196 -3.40 28.41 -4.14
N ARG A 197 -2.08 28.35 -3.92
CA ARG A 197 -1.07 28.18 -4.97
C ARG A 197 -1.25 26.88 -5.74
N PHE A 198 -1.56 25.80 -5.04
CA PHE A 198 -1.83 24.49 -5.65
C PHE A 198 -3.06 24.55 -6.59
N ARG A 199 -4.17 25.21 -6.19
CA ARG A 199 -5.35 25.43 -7.03
C ARG A 199 -5.00 26.21 -8.30
N GLU A 200 -4.20 27.26 -8.21
CA GLU A 200 -3.74 28.02 -9.38
C GLU A 200 -3.00 27.14 -10.39
N LEU A 201 -2.11 26.27 -9.91
CA LEU A 201 -1.30 25.37 -10.76
C LEU A 201 -2.14 24.23 -11.35
N ALA A 202 -3.00 23.61 -10.55
CA ALA A 202 -3.82 22.48 -10.95
C ALA A 202 -4.92 22.89 -11.95
N GLY A 203 -5.49 24.11 -11.80
CA GLY A 203 -6.62 24.60 -12.58
C GLY A 203 -7.96 24.20 -11.96
N ASP A 204 -9.06 24.75 -12.47
CA ASP A 204 -10.39 24.62 -11.87
C ASP A 204 -11.00 23.20 -12.00
N ASP A 205 -10.61 22.46 -13.02
CA ASP A 205 -11.16 21.12 -13.31
C ASP A 205 -10.51 20.00 -12.48
N ALA A 206 -9.42 20.28 -11.75
CA ALA A 206 -8.71 19.28 -10.96
C ALA A 206 -9.41 19.06 -9.61
N GLU A 207 -9.55 17.80 -9.21
CA GLU A 207 -9.92 17.42 -7.85
C GLU A 207 -8.73 17.61 -6.92
N LEU A 208 -8.83 18.55 -5.98
CA LEU A 208 -7.78 18.83 -5.02
C LEU A 208 -7.93 17.99 -3.76
N MET A 209 -6.83 17.42 -3.36
CA MET A 209 -6.68 16.60 -2.16
C MET A 209 -5.55 17.16 -1.30
N VAL A 210 -5.71 17.09 0.01
CA VAL A 210 -4.66 17.47 0.97
C VAL A 210 -4.45 16.38 1.99
N ASP A 211 -3.21 16.29 2.50
CA ASP A 211 -2.83 15.36 3.55
C ASP A 211 -2.02 16.09 4.62
N ALA A 212 -2.50 16.04 5.86
CA ALA A 212 -1.84 16.66 7.01
C ALA A 212 -1.01 15.69 7.85
N ASN A 213 -1.02 14.38 7.56
CA ASN A 213 -0.29 13.35 8.32
C ASN A 213 -0.44 13.51 9.85
N GLY A 214 -1.67 13.80 10.30
CA GLY A 214 -1.99 13.94 11.71
C GLY A 214 -1.51 15.23 12.39
N ALA A 215 -1.15 16.26 11.62
CA ALA A 215 -0.51 17.46 12.17
C ALA A 215 -1.44 18.31 13.06
N TYR A 216 -2.76 18.30 12.83
CA TYR A 216 -3.68 19.17 13.57
C TYR A 216 -4.34 18.46 14.76
N ARG A 217 -5.03 19.24 15.59
CA ARG A 217 -5.99 18.79 16.59
C ARG A 217 -7.41 18.96 16.05
N GLY A 218 -8.40 18.20 16.54
CA GLY A 218 -9.75 18.17 15.98
C GLY A 218 -10.37 19.55 15.70
N GLY A 219 -10.31 20.47 16.67
CA GLY A 219 -10.82 21.84 16.47
C GLY A 219 -10.02 22.66 15.44
N GLU A 220 -8.71 22.45 15.32
CA GLU A 220 -7.86 23.10 14.32
C GLU A 220 -8.09 22.50 12.94
N ALA A 221 -8.17 21.19 12.85
CA ALA A 221 -8.48 20.48 11.60
C ALA A 221 -9.78 21.01 10.96
N ILE A 222 -10.82 21.24 11.76
CA ILE A 222 -12.08 21.83 11.27
C ILE A 222 -11.89 23.26 10.81
N ARG A 223 -11.17 24.12 11.56
CA ARG A 223 -10.91 25.51 11.14
C ARG A 223 -10.14 25.56 9.83
N VAL A 224 -9.07 24.79 9.71
CA VAL A 224 -8.27 24.69 8.47
C VAL A 224 -9.12 24.14 7.33
N GLY A 225 -9.79 23.02 7.52
CA GLY A 225 -10.62 22.38 6.49
C GLY A 225 -11.74 23.30 5.99
N THR A 226 -12.38 24.09 6.89
CA THR A 226 -13.38 25.11 6.51
C THR A 226 -12.79 26.22 5.63
N GLU A 227 -11.56 26.66 5.92
CA GLU A 227 -10.87 27.63 5.06
C GLU A 227 -10.50 27.03 3.69
N LEU A 228 -10.15 25.73 3.65
CA LEU A 228 -9.82 25.02 2.41
C LEU A 228 -11.02 24.81 1.47
N GLU A 229 -12.26 24.91 1.97
CA GLU A 229 -13.49 24.87 1.15
C GLU A 229 -13.51 25.95 0.05
N ARG A 230 -12.83 27.07 0.24
CA ARG A 230 -12.70 28.14 -0.77
C ARG A 230 -11.99 27.66 -2.05
N TRP A 231 -11.17 26.65 -1.91
CA TRP A 231 -10.37 26.09 -3.00
C TRP A 231 -10.94 24.76 -3.52
N ASP A 232 -12.17 24.43 -3.11
CA ASP A 232 -12.89 23.21 -3.49
C ASP A 232 -12.04 21.94 -3.25
N VAL A 233 -11.38 21.86 -2.07
CA VAL A 233 -10.68 20.66 -1.61
C VAL A 233 -11.72 19.57 -1.36
N ARG A 234 -11.56 18.40 -1.98
CA ARG A 234 -12.50 17.29 -1.92
C ARG A 234 -12.10 16.17 -0.95
N TRP A 235 -10.85 16.14 -0.54
CA TRP A 235 -10.27 15.11 0.29
C TRP A 235 -9.31 15.70 1.30
N PHE A 236 -9.50 15.36 2.56
CA PHE A 236 -8.62 15.74 3.64
C PHE A 236 -8.15 14.49 4.38
N GLU A 237 -6.93 14.06 4.06
CA GLU A 237 -6.28 12.90 4.63
C GLU A 237 -5.65 13.24 5.97
N GLU A 238 -5.85 12.36 6.92
CA GLU A 238 -5.32 12.46 8.29
C GLU A 238 -5.30 13.89 8.84
N PRO A 239 -6.45 14.58 8.88
CA PRO A 239 -6.53 15.92 9.48
C PRO A 239 -6.02 15.94 10.93
N VAL A 240 -6.19 14.83 11.63
CA VAL A 240 -5.66 14.55 12.97
C VAL A 240 -4.95 13.19 12.94
N SER A 241 -4.23 12.83 14.00
CA SER A 241 -3.59 11.51 14.11
C SER A 241 -4.57 10.39 13.76
N SER A 242 -4.11 9.41 12.98
CA SER A 242 -4.86 8.19 12.67
C SER A 242 -5.27 7.37 13.90
N ASP A 243 -4.62 7.59 15.05
CA ASP A 243 -4.98 6.99 16.33
C ASP A 243 -6.12 7.75 17.05
N ASP A 244 -6.43 8.99 16.63
CA ASP A 244 -7.49 9.83 17.20
C ASP A 244 -8.82 9.62 16.44
N LEU A 245 -9.46 8.47 16.68
CA LEU A 245 -10.73 8.12 16.02
C LEU A 245 -11.85 9.11 16.31
N GLU A 246 -11.90 9.71 17.51
CA GLU A 246 -12.89 10.72 17.87
C GLU A 246 -12.64 12.02 17.12
N GLY A 247 -11.37 12.41 16.98
CA GLY A 247 -10.95 13.57 16.21
C GLY A 247 -11.24 13.41 14.71
N LEU A 248 -11.00 12.23 14.13
CA LEU A 248 -11.36 11.91 12.74
C LEU A 248 -12.88 11.99 12.53
N ALA A 249 -13.67 11.37 13.40
CA ALA A 249 -15.13 11.40 13.33
C ALA A 249 -15.68 12.83 13.49
N LEU A 250 -15.05 13.63 14.36
CA LEU A 250 -15.38 15.04 14.52
C LEU A 250 -15.08 15.86 13.25
N ALA A 251 -13.91 15.67 12.65
CA ALA A 251 -13.54 16.31 11.39
C ALA A 251 -14.50 15.91 10.27
N ARG A 252 -14.79 14.61 10.11
CA ARG A 252 -15.77 14.07 9.16
C ARG A 252 -17.15 14.73 9.27
N SER A 253 -17.60 14.92 10.51
CA SER A 253 -18.93 15.53 10.76
C SER A 253 -18.95 17.04 10.54
N GLY A 254 -17.79 17.71 10.66
CA GLY A 254 -17.65 19.16 10.63
C GLY A 254 -17.21 19.74 9.29
N LEU A 255 -16.77 18.91 8.35
CA LEU A 255 -16.24 19.31 7.04
C LEU A 255 -17.14 18.84 5.90
N ARG A 256 -17.01 19.51 4.74
CA ARG A 256 -17.74 19.16 3.51
C ARG A 256 -16.92 18.26 2.59
N CYS A 257 -15.59 18.25 2.73
CA CYS A 257 -14.71 17.33 2.02
C CYS A 257 -14.72 15.95 2.68
N ASP A 258 -14.38 14.91 1.90
CA ASP A 258 -14.20 13.57 2.44
C ASP A 258 -13.00 13.54 3.39
N VAL A 259 -13.16 12.95 4.56
CA VAL A 259 -12.07 12.64 5.48
C VAL A 259 -11.59 11.22 5.21
N ALA A 260 -10.28 11.08 5.06
CA ALA A 260 -9.65 9.78 4.82
C ALA A 260 -8.52 9.50 5.80
N ALA A 261 -8.36 8.25 6.16
CA ALA A 261 -7.25 7.73 6.94
C ALA A 261 -7.15 6.22 6.76
N GLY A 262 -6.05 5.63 7.23
CA GLY A 262 -5.90 4.19 7.26
C GLY A 262 -4.57 3.67 6.73
N GLU A 263 -3.66 4.51 6.29
CA GLU A 263 -2.35 4.07 5.76
C GLU A 263 -1.51 3.26 6.77
N TYR A 264 -1.78 3.40 8.08
CA TYR A 264 -1.07 2.67 9.15
C TYR A 264 -1.82 1.45 9.67
N ILE A 265 -3.02 1.14 9.17
CA ILE A 265 -3.77 -0.03 9.64
C ILE A 265 -3.03 -1.32 9.29
N SER A 266 -2.98 -2.23 10.26
CA SER A 266 -2.25 -3.49 10.14
C SER A 266 -3.17 -4.70 10.19
N THR A 267 -4.35 -4.55 10.76
CA THR A 267 -5.27 -5.67 11.03
C THR A 267 -6.71 -5.32 10.63
N PRO A 268 -7.56 -6.34 10.36
CA PRO A 268 -8.98 -6.13 10.14
C PRO A 268 -9.69 -5.38 11.28
N TYR A 269 -9.19 -5.51 12.52
CA TYR A 269 -9.74 -4.78 13.68
C TYR A 269 -9.46 -3.28 13.61
N ASP A 270 -8.31 -2.88 13.03
CA ASP A 270 -7.98 -1.48 12.81
C ASP A 270 -8.89 -0.89 11.74
N ALA A 271 -9.11 -1.62 10.64
CA ALA A 271 -10.03 -1.22 9.58
C ALA A 271 -11.45 -1.03 10.13
N GLU A 272 -11.98 -2.00 10.87
CA GLU A 272 -13.32 -1.94 11.48
C GLU A 272 -13.49 -0.69 12.36
N ARG A 273 -12.49 -0.35 13.18
CA ARG A 273 -12.54 0.84 14.03
C ARG A 273 -12.60 2.15 13.25
N LEU A 274 -11.94 2.21 12.09
CA LEU A 274 -11.91 3.42 11.25
C LEU A 274 -13.20 3.64 10.44
N THR A 275 -13.98 2.61 10.15
CA THR A 275 -15.15 2.72 9.26
C THR A 275 -16.19 3.76 9.71
N GLY A 276 -16.29 4.02 11.00
CA GLY A 276 -17.17 5.05 11.58
C GLY A 276 -16.58 6.47 11.55
N ALA A 277 -15.30 6.61 11.25
CA ALA A 277 -14.56 7.87 11.40
C ALA A 277 -14.09 8.48 10.07
N VAL A 278 -14.22 7.75 8.94
CA VAL A 278 -13.77 8.19 7.62
C VAL A 278 -14.86 8.06 6.56
N ASP A 279 -14.71 8.78 5.45
CA ASP A 279 -15.54 8.67 4.24
C ASP A 279 -14.90 7.74 3.20
N CYS A 280 -13.58 7.56 3.24
CA CYS A 280 -12.84 6.60 2.45
C CYS A 280 -11.76 5.94 3.31
N LEU A 281 -11.68 4.62 3.26
CA LEU A 281 -10.64 3.88 3.98
C LEU A 281 -9.39 3.79 3.11
N GLN A 282 -8.26 4.33 3.60
CA GLN A 282 -6.97 4.06 2.96
C GLN A 282 -6.41 2.73 3.41
N VAL A 283 -5.87 1.96 2.47
CA VAL A 283 -5.27 0.66 2.75
C VAL A 283 -3.94 0.55 2.02
N ASP A 284 -2.93 0.08 2.73
CA ASP A 284 -1.61 -0.16 2.16
C ASP A 284 -1.25 -1.65 2.24
N ALA A 285 -1.18 -2.31 1.09
CA ALA A 285 -0.81 -3.73 1.01
C ALA A 285 0.62 -4.00 1.49
N THR A 286 1.49 -2.98 1.52
CA THR A 286 2.84 -3.12 2.10
C THR A 286 2.83 -3.10 3.63
N ARG A 287 1.70 -2.69 4.27
CA ARG A 287 1.57 -2.50 5.72
C ARG A 287 0.50 -3.39 6.38
N CYS A 288 -0.51 -3.84 5.61
CA CYS A 288 -1.71 -4.49 6.14
C CYS A 288 -1.72 -6.03 6.04
N GLY A 289 -0.58 -6.65 5.73
CA GLY A 289 -0.46 -8.09 5.56
C GLY A 289 -0.67 -8.56 4.12
N GLY A 290 -0.16 -7.78 3.17
CA GLY A 290 -0.12 -8.10 1.75
C GLY A 290 -1.47 -8.06 1.05
N TYR A 291 -1.58 -8.77 -0.04
CA TYR A 291 -2.83 -8.87 -0.81
C TYR A 291 -3.95 -9.52 -0.02
N THR A 292 -3.61 -10.52 0.81
CA THR A 292 -4.61 -11.16 1.69
C THR A 292 -5.23 -10.13 2.65
N GLY A 293 -4.40 -9.28 3.26
CA GLY A 293 -4.87 -8.23 4.17
C GLY A 293 -5.67 -7.16 3.45
N PHE A 294 -5.18 -6.69 2.30
CA PHE A 294 -5.85 -5.68 1.49
C PHE A 294 -7.29 -6.10 1.12
N LEU A 295 -7.47 -7.32 0.61
CA LEU A 295 -8.79 -7.85 0.26
C LEU A 295 -9.73 -7.97 1.47
N GLN A 296 -9.20 -8.35 2.64
CA GLN A 296 -9.99 -8.40 3.88
C GLN A 296 -10.48 -7.01 4.28
N MET A 297 -9.61 -6.00 4.25
CA MET A 297 -9.95 -4.62 4.62
C MET A 297 -10.89 -3.96 3.61
N ALA A 298 -10.70 -4.23 2.32
CA ALA A 298 -11.64 -3.78 1.29
C ALA A 298 -13.05 -4.37 1.46
N SER A 299 -13.13 -5.64 1.91
CA SER A 299 -14.42 -6.28 2.20
C SER A 299 -15.11 -5.66 3.43
N ILE A 300 -14.33 -5.29 4.47
CA ILE A 300 -14.85 -4.56 5.64
C ILE A 300 -15.37 -3.18 5.20
N ALA A 301 -14.59 -2.40 4.47
CA ALA A 301 -15.02 -1.11 3.94
C ALA A 301 -16.33 -1.24 3.13
N SER A 302 -16.42 -2.23 2.25
CA SER A 302 -17.61 -2.50 1.45
C SER A 302 -18.85 -2.79 2.31
N ALA A 303 -18.70 -3.53 3.43
CA ALA A 303 -19.80 -3.82 4.35
C ALA A 303 -20.34 -2.55 5.05
N HIS A 304 -19.52 -1.49 5.10
CA HIS A 304 -19.89 -0.18 5.65
C HIS A 304 -20.21 0.86 4.56
N ASN A 305 -20.34 0.45 3.30
CA ASN A 305 -20.57 1.32 2.13
C ASN A 305 -19.47 2.37 1.94
N LEU A 306 -18.24 2.05 2.28
CA LEU A 306 -17.07 2.89 2.07
C LEU A 306 -16.28 2.44 0.83
N ASP A 307 -15.73 3.42 0.13
CA ASP A 307 -14.69 3.18 -0.86
C ASP A 307 -13.34 2.87 -0.17
N VAL A 308 -12.46 2.27 -0.94
CA VAL A 308 -11.06 2.03 -0.57
C VAL A 308 -10.15 2.84 -1.50
N SER A 309 -9.14 3.48 -0.94
CA SER A 309 -8.01 4.07 -1.66
C SER A 309 -6.73 3.34 -1.30
N ALA A 310 -5.93 2.95 -2.30
CA ALA A 310 -4.64 2.32 -2.04
C ALA A 310 -3.57 3.38 -1.79
N HIS A 311 -2.88 3.28 -0.64
CA HIS A 311 -1.82 4.19 -0.24
C HIS A 311 -0.49 3.81 -0.87
N CYS A 312 0.19 4.74 -1.57
CA CYS A 312 1.53 4.56 -2.13
C CYS A 312 1.71 3.29 -3.01
N ALA A 313 2.93 2.85 -3.25
CA ALA A 313 3.32 1.58 -3.91
C ALA A 313 2.44 1.23 -5.14
N PRO A 314 2.30 2.10 -6.14
CA PRO A 314 1.32 1.91 -7.23
C PRO A 314 1.54 0.61 -8.01
N ALA A 315 2.78 0.23 -8.27
CA ALA A 315 3.09 -1.01 -8.99
C ALA A 315 2.63 -2.27 -8.22
N LEU A 316 2.80 -2.27 -6.89
CA LEU A 316 2.36 -3.37 -6.03
C LEU A 316 0.83 -3.41 -5.95
N HIS A 317 0.18 -2.25 -5.85
CA HIS A 317 -1.26 -2.19 -5.66
C HIS A 317 -2.07 -2.49 -6.92
N ALA A 318 -1.56 -2.20 -8.12
CA ALA A 318 -2.33 -2.33 -9.37
C ALA A 318 -3.06 -3.68 -9.51
N PRO A 319 -2.45 -4.86 -9.31
CA PRO A 319 -3.14 -6.14 -9.47
C PRO A 319 -4.25 -6.38 -8.43
N VAL A 320 -4.04 -6.03 -7.16
CA VAL A 320 -5.05 -6.24 -6.11
C VAL A 320 -6.15 -5.19 -6.15
N ALA A 321 -5.82 -3.95 -6.47
CA ALA A 321 -6.78 -2.86 -6.64
C ALA A 321 -7.77 -3.15 -7.77
N ALA A 322 -7.31 -3.80 -8.85
CA ALA A 322 -8.18 -4.22 -9.95
C ALA A 322 -9.23 -5.26 -9.52
N ALA A 323 -8.97 -6.02 -8.47
CA ALA A 323 -9.87 -7.04 -7.93
C ALA A 323 -10.87 -6.51 -6.90
N VAL A 324 -10.78 -5.24 -6.51
CA VAL A 324 -11.62 -4.64 -5.46
C VAL A 324 -12.72 -3.78 -6.07
N PRO A 325 -14.01 -4.20 -5.97
CA PRO A 325 -15.12 -3.46 -6.60
C PRO A 325 -15.30 -2.03 -6.07
N ASN A 326 -15.10 -1.81 -4.78
CA ASN A 326 -15.21 -0.51 -4.10
C ASN A 326 -13.87 0.27 -4.08
N LEU A 327 -12.98 0.03 -5.05
CA LEU A 327 -11.78 0.86 -5.23
C LEU A 327 -12.19 2.24 -5.75
N ARG A 328 -11.70 3.31 -5.10
CA ARG A 328 -11.76 4.68 -5.59
C ARG A 328 -10.59 4.96 -6.52
N HIS A 329 -9.35 4.84 -6.03
CA HIS A 329 -8.12 5.10 -6.79
C HIS A 329 -6.89 4.52 -6.07
N VAL A 330 -5.74 4.59 -6.73
CA VAL A 330 -4.41 4.23 -6.22
C VAL A 330 -3.55 5.49 -6.17
N GLU A 331 -2.77 5.65 -5.13
CA GLU A 331 -1.85 6.76 -4.98
C GLU A 331 -0.62 6.60 -5.88
N TRP A 332 -0.44 7.52 -6.81
CA TRP A 332 0.75 7.63 -7.64
C TRP A 332 1.73 8.61 -6.98
N PHE A 333 2.38 8.12 -5.91
CA PHE A 333 3.20 8.89 -4.99
C PHE A 333 4.60 9.11 -5.56
N ASN A 334 5.02 10.37 -5.63
CA ASN A 334 6.26 10.80 -6.29
C ASN A 334 7.50 10.01 -5.86
N ASP A 335 7.68 9.76 -4.56
CA ASP A 335 8.84 9.03 -4.05
C ASP A 335 8.87 7.58 -4.57
N HIS A 336 7.76 6.85 -4.48
CA HIS A 336 7.69 5.47 -4.96
C HIS A 336 7.75 5.38 -6.49
N VAL A 337 7.10 6.28 -7.20
CA VAL A 337 7.16 6.35 -8.68
C VAL A 337 8.58 6.58 -9.17
N ARG A 338 9.39 7.34 -8.44
CA ARG A 338 10.79 7.59 -8.74
C ARG A 338 11.65 6.35 -8.57
N LEU A 339 11.44 5.58 -7.51
CA LEU A 339 12.29 4.43 -7.17
C LEU A 339 11.83 3.11 -7.80
N GLU A 340 10.53 2.90 -8.03
CA GLU A 340 10.01 1.61 -8.53
C GLU A 340 10.66 1.18 -9.85
N PRO A 341 10.88 2.04 -10.87
CA PRO A 341 11.55 1.64 -12.11
C PRO A 341 13.04 1.28 -11.94
N THR A 342 13.67 1.70 -10.84
CA THR A 342 15.05 1.30 -10.50
C THR A 342 15.06 0.00 -9.71
N LEU A 343 14.07 -0.22 -8.85
CA LEU A 343 13.93 -1.43 -8.05
C LEU A 343 13.44 -2.62 -8.90
N LEU A 344 12.55 -2.38 -9.87
CA LEU A 344 11.77 -3.39 -10.58
C LEU A 344 11.83 -3.21 -12.09
N ASP A 345 11.99 -4.31 -12.81
CA ASP A 345 11.71 -4.41 -14.23
C ASP A 345 10.24 -4.78 -14.43
N GLY A 346 9.58 -4.20 -15.44
CA GLY A 346 8.20 -4.55 -15.82
C GLY A 346 7.10 -3.72 -15.14
N VAL A 347 7.45 -2.62 -14.48
CA VAL A 347 6.49 -1.66 -13.93
C VAL A 347 5.63 -1.07 -15.05
N ALA A 348 4.31 -1.13 -14.90
CA ALA A 348 3.39 -0.55 -15.87
C ALA A 348 3.39 0.99 -15.79
N PRO A 349 3.37 1.69 -16.93
CA PRO A 349 3.27 3.15 -16.92
C PRO A 349 1.85 3.60 -16.53
N VAL A 350 1.76 4.86 -16.07
CA VAL A 350 0.49 5.59 -15.95
C VAL A 350 0.25 6.35 -17.24
N ASP A 351 -0.95 6.21 -17.81
CA ASP A 351 -1.41 6.94 -18.97
C ASP A 351 -2.89 7.28 -18.80
N GLY A 352 -3.27 8.50 -19.21
CA GLY A 352 -4.65 8.97 -19.08
C GLY A 352 -5.19 8.95 -17.64
N GLY A 353 -4.32 9.05 -16.62
CA GLY A 353 -4.71 9.03 -15.21
C GLY A 353 -5.05 7.63 -14.69
N ALA A 354 -4.59 6.59 -15.37
CA ALA A 354 -4.79 5.20 -14.94
C ALA A 354 -3.56 4.34 -15.20
N MET A 355 -3.39 3.29 -14.42
CA MET A 355 -2.38 2.25 -14.62
C MET A 355 -3.06 1.01 -15.19
N VAL A 356 -2.56 0.53 -16.34
CA VAL A 356 -3.05 -0.70 -16.99
C VAL A 356 -2.62 -1.90 -16.16
N VAL A 357 -3.56 -2.80 -15.89
CA VAL A 357 -3.29 -4.00 -15.11
C VAL A 357 -2.65 -5.06 -16.01
N GLN A 358 -1.48 -5.57 -15.63
CA GLN A 358 -0.78 -6.60 -16.37
C GLN A 358 -1.57 -7.92 -16.35
N ARG A 359 -1.86 -8.50 -17.53
CA ARG A 359 -2.66 -9.72 -17.71
C ARG A 359 -2.05 -10.72 -18.71
N GLU A 360 -0.84 -10.48 -19.20
CA GLU A 360 -0.21 -11.29 -20.24
C GLU A 360 0.86 -12.25 -19.69
N ARG A 361 1.42 -11.92 -18.53
CA ARG A 361 2.51 -12.71 -17.92
C ARG A 361 2.03 -13.33 -16.62
N PRO A 362 2.51 -14.55 -16.26
CA PRO A 362 2.29 -15.15 -14.96
C PRO A 362 2.77 -14.25 -13.82
N GLY A 363 2.17 -14.39 -12.65
CA GLY A 363 2.46 -13.54 -11.50
C GLY A 363 2.00 -12.09 -11.71
N HIS A 364 2.60 -11.16 -10.98
CA HIS A 364 2.40 -9.73 -11.20
C HIS A 364 3.24 -9.20 -12.39
N GLY A 365 4.10 -10.05 -12.96
CA GLY A 365 4.86 -9.75 -14.16
C GLY A 365 6.06 -8.83 -13.96
N MET A 366 6.44 -8.53 -12.72
CA MET A 366 7.64 -7.74 -12.38
C MET A 366 8.75 -8.64 -11.83
N THR A 367 9.99 -8.22 -12.03
CA THR A 367 11.18 -8.88 -11.47
C THR A 367 12.07 -7.84 -10.80
N LEU A 368 12.93 -8.27 -9.87
CA LEU A 368 13.92 -7.39 -9.26
C LEU A 368 14.92 -6.94 -10.34
N SER A 369 15.09 -5.63 -10.50
CA SER A 369 15.99 -5.06 -11.49
C SER A 369 17.46 -5.22 -11.08
N ALA A 370 18.33 -5.43 -12.05
CA ALA A 370 19.77 -5.43 -11.81
C ALA A 370 20.29 -4.06 -11.34
N ASP A 371 19.60 -2.99 -11.71
CA ASP A 371 19.94 -1.62 -11.27
C ASP A 371 19.73 -1.40 -9.77
N ALA A 372 18.88 -2.17 -9.12
CA ALA A 372 18.65 -2.11 -7.67
C ALA A 372 19.92 -2.44 -6.86
N GLU A 373 20.82 -3.26 -7.39
CA GLU A 373 22.04 -3.69 -6.69
C GLU A 373 22.92 -2.52 -6.21
N ARG A 374 22.89 -1.39 -6.90
CA ARG A 374 23.62 -0.18 -6.51
C ARG A 374 23.10 0.46 -5.21
N TYR A 375 21.88 0.10 -4.81
CA TYR A 375 21.20 0.62 -3.62
C TYR A 375 21.09 -0.43 -2.51
N ARG A 376 21.70 -1.62 -2.70
CA ARG A 376 21.69 -2.66 -1.68
C ARG A 376 22.30 -2.14 -0.38
N SER A 377 21.61 -2.35 0.71
CA SER A 377 22.03 -1.97 2.06
C SER A 377 22.14 -3.20 2.95
N ASP A 378 23.13 -3.22 3.83
CA ASP A 378 23.20 -4.27 4.84
C ASP A 378 22.04 -4.12 5.84
N PRO A 379 21.34 -5.22 6.19
CA PRO A 379 20.24 -5.18 7.16
C PRO A 379 20.62 -4.65 8.55
N GLY A 380 21.92 -4.55 8.84
CA GLY A 380 22.47 -4.03 10.12
C GLY A 380 23.06 -2.62 10.05
N SER A 381 23.07 -1.97 8.89
CA SER A 381 23.56 -0.60 8.72
C SER A 381 22.40 0.38 8.70
N GLY A 382 21.95 0.81 9.87
CA GLY A 382 20.94 1.83 10.09
C GLY A 382 21.44 2.85 11.07
#